data_f81392d98067c0d41bef339485d470c4
#
_entry.id   f81392d98067c0d41bef339485d470c4
#
_cell.length_a   1.000
_cell.length_b   1.000
_cell.length_c   1.000
_cell.angle_alpha   90.00
_cell.angle_beta   90.00
_cell.angle_gamma   90.00
#
_symmetry.space_group_name_H-M   'P 1'
#
loop_
_entity.id
_entity.type
_entity.pdbx_description
1 polymer ?
#
loop_
_entity_poly.entity_id
_entity_poly.type
_entity_poly.pdbx_seq_one_letter_code
_entity_poly.pdbx_strand_id
1 'polypeptide(L)'
;MAAQCCCRKASGPEAAPARPPPEPPPALDVASASSAQLFRLRHLQLGLELRPEARELAGCLVLELCALRPAPRALVLDAHPALRLHSAAFRRAPAAAAAAAAEPPPLPAFPETADAEAACCPLAFRVDPFTDYGSSLTVTLPPELQAHQPFQVILRYTSTDAPAIWWLDPELTYGSAKPFVFTQGHSVCNRSFFPCFDTPAVKCTYSAVVKAPTGVQVLMSATQSSYVEEEGVYRFHMEHPVPAYLVALVAGDLQPADIGPRSRVWAEPCLLPTATSKLSGAVEQWLSAAERLYGPYLWGRYDIVFLPPSFPIVAMENPCLTFIISSILESDEFLVIDVIHEVAHSWFGNAVTNATWEEMWLSEGLATYAQRRITTETYGAAFTCLETAFRLDALHRQMKLLGEDSPVSKLQVKLEPVKLEPGVNPSHLMNLFTYEKGYCFVYYLSQLCGDPQRFDDFLRAYVEKYKFTSVVAQDLLDSFLAFFPELKEQSVDCRAGLEFEQGWSLSAG
;
A
#
# COMPACT_ATOMS: atom_id res chain seq x y z
N MET A 1 16.64 -66.87 34.80
CA MET A 1 15.33 -66.22 34.85
C MET A 1 15.54 -64.82 35.30
N ALA A 2 15.59 -63.86 34.39
CA ALA A 2 15.76 -62.43 34.66
C ALA A 2 14.42 -61.74 34.42
N ALA A 3 13.90 -61.08 35.45
CA ALA A 3 12.68 -60.30 35.40
C ALA A 3 12.93 -58.95 34.74
N GLN A 4 12.25 -58.67 33.67
CA GLN A 4 12.21 -57.35 33.04
C GLN A 4 11.29 -56.40 33.82
N CYS A 5 11.85 -55.32 34.29
CA CYS A 5 11.11 -54.21 34.95
C CYS A 5 10.67 -53.19 33.90
N CYS A 6 9.36 -53.11 33.60
CA CYS A 6 8.76 -52.06 32.76
C CYS A 6 8.53 -50.78 33.57
N CYS A 7 9.47 -49.84 33.52
CA CYS A 7 9.20 -48.47 33.94
C CYS A 7 8.53 -47.69 32.84
N ARG A 8 7.21 -47.51 32.89
CA ARG A 8 6.49 -46.50 32.08
C ARG A 8 6.83 -45.12 32.62
N LYS A 9 7.55 -44.32 31.81
CA LYS A 9 7.61 -42.87 32.06
C LYS A 9 6.22 -42.28 31.76
N ALA A 10 5.61 -41.70 32.79
CA ALA A 10 4.44 -40.84 32.59
C ALA A 10 4.88 -39.58 31.83
N SER A 11 4.34 -39.37 30.64
CA SER A 11 4.45 -38.12 29.94
C SER A 11 3.68 -37.04 30.71
N GLY A 12 4.40 -36.07 31.24
CA GLY A 12 3.81 -34.88 31.84
C GLY A 12 3.01 -34.09 30.76
N PRO A 13 2.07 -33.26 31.18
CA PRO A 13 1.28 -32.47 30.22
C PRO A 13 2.24 -31.60 29.39
N GLU A 14 2.10 -31.70 28.05
CA GLU A 14 2.76 -30.83 27.08
C GLU A 14 2.44 -29.37 27.45
N ALA A 15 3.47 -28.57 27.70
CA ALA A 15 3.29 -27.15 27.93
C ALA A 15 2.66 -26.54 26.69
N ALA A 16 1.53 -25.85 26.85
CA ALA A 16 0.89 -25.10 25.78
C ALA A 16 1.93 -24.18 25.12
N PRO A 17 1.94 -24.07 23.79
CA PRO A 17 2.89 -23.22 23.09
C PRO A 17 2.83 -21.80 23.67
N ALA A 18 3.99 -21.26 24.03
CA ALA A 18 4.11 -19.90 24.56
C ALA A 18 3.46 -18.93 23.56
N ARG A 19 2.56 -18.06 24.03
CA ARG A 19 2.00 -17.00 23.21
C ARG A 19 3.16 -16.19 22.62
N PRO A 20 3.14 -15.91 21.29
CA PRO A 20 4.12 -15.02 20.72
C PRO A 20 4.11 -13.68 21.48
N PRO A 21 5.27 -13.03 21.65
CA PRO A 21 5.33 -11.73 22.31
C PRO A 21 4.38 -10.75 21.59
N PRO A 22 3.74 -9.84 22.33
CA PRO A 22 2.86 -8.85 21.73
C PRO A 22 3.67 -8.02 20.72
N GLU A 23 3.14 -7.90 19.50
CA GLU A 23 3.74 -7.03 18.50
C GLU A 23 3.79 -5.58 19.03
N PRO A 24 4.88 -4.85 18.76
CA PRO A 24 4.99 -3.46 19.18
C PRO A 24 3.87 -2.62 18.53
N PRO A 25 3.44 -1.53 19.17
CA PRO A 25 2.49 -0.62 18.58
C PRO A 25 3.07 -0.01 17.29
N PRO A 26 2.20 0.38 16.32
CA PRO A 26 2.65 1.04 15.09
C PRO A 26 3.48 2.28 15.37
N ALA A 27 4.39 2.65 14.45
CA ALA A 27 5.13 3.90 14.52
C ALA A 27 4.16 5.11 14.54
N LEU A 28 4.56 6.18 15.21
CA LEU A 28 3.81 7.43 15.21
C LEU A 28 4.02 8.13 13.87
N ASP A 29 2.92 8.47 13.21
CA ASP A 29 2.91 9.17 11.92
C ASP A 29 2.20 10.51 12.07
N VAL A 30 2.92 11.61 11.84
CA VAL A 30 2.39 12.97 12.00
C VAL A 30 1.34 13.34 10.95
N ALA A 31 1.28 12.63 9.85
CA ALA A 31 0.24 12.81 8.82
C ALA A 31 -1.07 12.11 9.16
N SER A 32 -1.15 11.38 10.27
CA SER A 32 -2.35 10.69 10.73
C SER A 32 -2.78 11.21 12.10
N ALA A 33 -4.05 11.60 12.21
CA ALA A 33 -4.69 11.94 13.48
C ALA A 33 -5.27 10.71 14.19
N SER A 34 -5.15 9.54 13.58
CA SER A 34 -5.82 8.32 14.04
C SER A 34 -5.22 7.76 15.32
N SER A 35 -6.04 7.00 16.04
CA SER A 35 -5.63 6.29 17.26
C SER A 35 -4.99 4.92 16.98
N ALA A 36 -4.24 4.78 15.90
CA ALA A 36 -3.62 3.53 15.44
C ALA A 36 -2.79 2.83 16.53
N GLN A 37 -2.18 3.58 17.44
CA GLN A 37 -1.38 3.01 18.55
C GLN A 37 -2.21 2.34 19.66
N LEU A 38 -3.52 2.57 19.67
CA LEU A 38 -4.42 1.99 20.69
C LEU A 38 -5.15 0.74 20.19
N PHE A 39 -5.14 0.50 18.90
CA PHE A 39 -5.88 -0.59 18.28
C PHE A 39 -5.03 -1.40 17.30
N ARG A 40 -5.36 -2.68 17.18
CA ARG A 40 -4.92 -3.52 16.07
C ARG A 40 -6.11 -3.69 15.12
N LEU A 41 -5.94 -3.26 13.88
CA LEU A 41 -6.86 -3.58 12.79
C LEU A 41 -6.48 -4.95 12.22
N ARG A 42 -7.41 -5.89 12.23
CA ARG A 42 -7.21 -7.26 11.74
C ARG A 42 -7.66 -7.43 10.30
N HIS A 43 -8.84 -6.94 10.02
CA HIS A 43 -9.49 -7.05 8.72
C HIS A 43 -10.40 -5.86 8.48
N LEU A 44 -10.55 -5.50 7.20
CA LEU A 44 -11.41 -4.44 6.73
C LEU A 44 -12.38 -5.03 5.69
N GLN A 45 -13.69 -4.78 5.85
CA GLN A 45 -14.68 -5.16 4.86
C GLN A 45 -15.32 -3.90 4.27
N LEU A 46 -15.32 -3.82 2.94
CA LEU A 46 -15.91 -2.72 2.17
C LEU A 46 -17.10 -3.21 1.36
N GLY A 47 -18.28 -2.66 1.63
CA GLY A 47 -19.42 -2.75 0.72
C GLY A 47 -19.54 -1.42 -0.03
N LEU A 48 -19.51 -1.43 -1.35
CA LEU A 48 -19.57 -0.22 -2.17
C LEU A 48 -20.67 -0.33 -3.22
N GLU A 49 -21.43 0.74 -3.41
CA GLU A 49 -22.36 0.91 -4.52
C GLU A 49 -21.93 2.14 -5.34
N LEU A 50 -21.61 1.91 -6.62
CA LEU A 50 -21.28 2.98 -7.56
C LEU A 50 -22.57 3.65 -8.05
N ARG A 51 -22.69 4.96 -7.88
CA ARG A 51 -23.81 5.81 -8.32
C ARG A 51 -23.34 6.90 -9.29
N PRO A 52 -23.12 6.55 -10.58
CA PRO A 52 -22.50 7.46 -11.53
C PRO A 52 -23.28 8.76 -11.76
N GLU A 53 -24.61 8.71 -11.79
CA GLU A 53 -25.45 9.90 -12.02
C GLU A 53 -25.27 10.96 -10.93
N ALA A 54 -25.00 10.51 -9.69
CA ALA A 54 -24.75 11.36 -8.55
C ALA A 54 -23.26 11.61 -8.31
N ARG A 55 -22.37 10.92 -9.03
CA ARG A 55 -20.93 10.85 -8.75
C ARG A 55 -20.64 10.51 -7.30
N GLU A 56 -21.30 9.48 -6.82
CA GLU A 56 -21.21 9.05 -5.43
C GLU A 56 -20.81 7.58 -5.32
N LEU A 57 -20.03 7.28 -4.26
CA LEU A 57 -19.84 5.95 -3.72
C LEU A 57 -20.60 5.85 -2.41
N ALA A 58 -21.64 5.01 -2.36
CA ALA A 58 -22.26 4.65 -1.09
C ALA A 58 -21.48 3.50 -0.46
N GLY A 59 -20.99 3.69 0.77
CA GLY A 59 -20.10 2.78 1.44
C GLY A 59 -20.65 2.24 2.76
N CYS A 60 -20.39 0.96 3.01
CA CYS A 60 -20.51 0.32 4.31
C CYS A 60 -19.14 -0.28 4.67
N LEU A 61 -18.49 0.26 5.68
CA LEU A 61 -17.18 -0.18 6.15
C LEU A 61 -17.33 -0.92 7.46
N VAL A 62 -16.78 -2.14 7.55
CA VAL A 62 -16.66 -2.89 8.79
C VAL A 62 -15.19 -3.03 9.14
N LEU A 63 -14.81 -2.51 10.31
CA LEU A 63 -13.46 -2.63 10.86
C LEU A 63 -13.43 -3.71 11.93
N GLU A 64 -12.63 -4.75 11.75
CA GLU A 64 -12.38 -5.76 12.77
C GLU A 64 -11.17 -5.36 13.61
N LEU A 65 -11.44 -4.98 14.85
CA LEU A 65 -10.47 -4.34 15.74
C LEU A 65 -10.25 -5.15 17.02
N CYS A 66 -9.06 -5.00 17.58
CA CYS A 66 -8.75 -5.36 18.98
C CYS A 66 -8.15 -4.14 19.67
N ALA A 67 -8.62 -3.81 20.88
CA ALA A 67 -7.96 -2.81 21.71
C ALA A 67 -6.64 -3.37 22.27
N LEU A 68 -5.57 -2.60 22.21
CA LEU A 68 -4.25 -2.97 22.77
C LEU A 68 -4.19 -2.70 24.28
N ARG A 69 -5.07 -1.83 24.79
CA ARG A 69 -5.22 -1.49 26.21
C ARG A 69 -6.68 -1.59 26.63
N PRO A 70 -6.97 -1.85 27.90
CA PRO A 70 -8.36 -1.93 28.38
C PRO A 70 -9.06 -0.57 28.31
N ALA A 71 -10.40 -0.61 28.09
CA ALA A 71 -11.32 0.52 28.13
C ALA A 71 -10.92 1.76 27.32
N PRO A 72 -10.54 1.64 26.02
CA PRO A 72 -10.40 2.81 25.18
C PRO A 72 -11.77 3.49 25.02
N ARG A 73 -11.82 4.81 25.23
CA ARG A 73 -13.10 5.55 25.18
C ARG A 73 -13.52 5.93 23.77
N ALA A 74 -12.57 6.03 22.85
CA ALA A 74 -12.85 6.44 21.49
C ALA A 74 -11.91 5.75 20.49
N LEU A 75 -12.44 5.50 19.32
CA LEU A 75 -11.70 5.17 18.10
C LEU A 75 -11.60 6.44 17.26
N VAL A 76 -10.39 6.85 16.93
CA VAL A 76 -10.15 7.97 16.01
C VAL A 76 -9.63 7.41 14.68
N LEU A 77 -10.26 7.82 13.59
CA LEU A 77 -9.88 7.49 12.22
C LEU A 77 -9.57 8.77 11.45
N ASP A 78 -8.71 8.66 10.44
CA ASP A 78 -8.54 9.69 9.44
C ASP A 78 -9.76 9.70 8.50
N ALA A 79 -10.23 10.88 8.14
CA ALA A 79 -11.38 11.10 7.27
C ALA A 79 -11.17 12.37 6.41
N HIS A 80 -12.15 12.71 5.60
CA HIS A 80 -12.13 13.91 4.75
C HIS A 80 -13.54 14.52 4.69
N PRO A 81 -13.69 15.85 4.52
CA PRO A 81 -15.00 16.49 4.39
C PRO A 81 -15.88 15.96 3.25
N ALA A 82 -15.26 15.39 2.19
CA ALA A 82 -15.99 14.73 1.10
C ALA A 82 -16.70 13.44 1.54
N LEU A 83 -16.33 12.88 2.70
CA LEU A 83 -17.02 11.74 3.30
C LEU A 83 -18.17 12.24 4.19
N ARG A 84 -19.39 11.95 3.77
CA ARG A 84 -20.59 12.16 4.62
C ARG A 84 -20.86 10.89 5.41
N LEU A 85 -20.58 10.91 6.70
CA LEU A 85 -20.90 9.81 7.60
C LEU A 85 -22.37 9.85 7.99
N HIS A 86 -23.08 8.73 7.85
CA HIS A 86 -24.50 8.60 8.15
C HIS A 86 -24.75 7.92 9.49
N SER A 87 -23.99 6.86 9.81
CA SER A 87 -24.13 6.13 11.07
C SER A 87 -22.83 5.43 11.45
N ALA A 88 -22.69 5.19 12.75
CA ALA A 88 -21.67 4.35 13.34
C ALA A 88 -22.34 3.35 14.29
N ALA A 89 -21.90 2.09 14.27
CA ALA A 89 -22.42 1.05 15.13
C ALA A 89 -21.30 0.13 15.64
N PHE A 90 -21.57 -0.50 16.78
CA PHE A 90 -20.70 -1.47 17.42
C PHE A 90 -21.33 -2.86 17.37
N ARG A 91 -20.50 -3.86 17.10
CA ARG A 91 -20.86 -5.27 17.20
C ARG A 91 -19.74 -6.07 17.88
N ARG A 92 -20.08 -6.95 18.81
CA ARG A 92 -19.11 -7.91 19.33
C ARG A 92 -18.79 -8.94 18.26
N ALA A 93 -17.51 -9.23 18.05
CA ALA A 93 -17.16 -10.29 17.10
C ALA A 93 -17.67 -11.65 17.62
N PRO A 94 -18.19 -12.52 16.76
CA PRO A 94 -18.60 -13.86 17.15
C PRO A 94 -17.39 -14.62 17.72
N ALA A 95 -17.62 -15.41 18.76
CA ALA A 95 -16.57 -16.17 19.47
C ALA A 95 -15.77 -17.12 18.55
N ALA A 96 -16.35 -17.54 17.42
CA ALA A 96 -15.70 -18.39 16.41
C ALA A 96 -14.65 -17.67 15.54
N ALA A 97 -14.69 -16.34 15.46
CA ALA A 97 -13.73 -15.56 14.65
C ALA A 97 -12.28 -15.57 15.22
N ALA A 98 -12.09 -16.04 16.45
CA ALA A 98 -10.78 -16.16 17.06
C ALA A 98 -9.94 -17.36 16.57
N ALA A 99 -10.55 -18.32 15.87
CA ALA A 99 -9.93 -19.60 15.52
C ALA A 99 -9.91 -19.96 14.02
N ALA A 100 -10.59 -19.22 13.15
CA ALA A 100 -10.73 -19.57 11.75
C ALA A 100 -10.04 -18.56 10.83
N ALA A 101 -8.78 -18.82 10.52
CA ALA A 101 -8.02 -18.15 9.46
C ALA A 101 -8.25 -18.80 8.06
N ALA A 102 -9.35 -19.53 7.83
CA ALA A 102 -9.51 -20.43 6.67
C ALA A 102 -10.58 -20.00 5.66
N GLU A 103 -11.57 -19.18 6.04
CA GLU A 103 -12.53 -18.63 5.07
C GLU A 103 -12.83 -17.18 5.43
N PRO A 104 -12.85 -16.26 4.43
CA PRO A 104 -13.28 -14.89 4.71
C PRO A 104 -14.73 -14.93 5.23
N PRO A 105 -15.06 -14.15 6.29
CA PRO A 105 -16.42 -14.08 6.77
C PRO A 105 -17.33 -13.61 5.62
N PRO A 106 -18.60 -14.10 5.57
CA PRO A 106 -19.53 -13.64 4.56
C PRO A 106 -19.66 -12.13 4.65
N LEU A 107 -19.43 -11.47 3.51
CA LEU A 107 -19.58 -10.01 3.41
C LEU A 107 -21.01 -9.63 3.79
N PRO A 108 -21.21 -8.50 4.49
CA PRO A 108 -22.55 -8.03 4.79
C PRO A 108 -23.35 -7.90 3.50
N ALA A 109 -24.57 -8.44 3.49
CA ALA A 109 -25.46 -8.33 2.35
C ALA A 109 -25.70 -6.83 2.03
N PHE A 110 -25.76 -6.52 0.76
CA PHE A 110 -26.00 -5.16 0.30
C PHE A 110 -27.43 -5.08 -0.30
N PRO A 111 -28.35 -4.23 0.23
CA PRO A 111 -28.36 -3.55 1.52
C PRO A 111 -28.56 -4.56 2.67
N GLU A 112 -28.08 -4.25 3.87
CA GLU A 112 -28.23 -5.12 5.03
C GLU A 112 -29.70 -5.50 5.27
N THR A 113 -29.93 -6.79 5.52
CA THR A 113 -31.21 -7.26 6.02
C THR A 113 -31.42 -6.74 7.45
N ALA A 114 -32.68 -6.46 7.83
CA ALA A 114 -33.06 -5.94 9.14
C ALA A 114 -32.54 -6.80 10.33
N ASP A 115 -32.26 -8.09 10.10
CA ASP A 115 -31.72 -9.00 11.10
C ASP A 115 -30.23 -8.73 11.45
N ALA A 116 -29.45 -8.19 10.53
CA ALA A 116 -28.06 -7.81 10.80
C ALA A 116 -27.95 -6.51 11.62
N GLU A 117 -28.94 -5.62 11.53
CA GLU A 117 -29.02 -4.40 12.34
C GLU A 117 -29.42 -4.69 13.80
N ALA A 118 -30.23 -5.72 14.05
CA ALA A 118 -30.75 -6.06 15.39
C ALA A 118 -29.65 -6.43 16.40
N ALA A 119 -28.45 -6.84 15.93
CA ALA A 119 -27.31 -7.19 16.77
C ALA A 119 -26.30 -6.05 16.97
N CYS A 120 -26.56 -4.85 16.42
CA CYS A 120 -25.66 -3.71 16.43
C CYS A 120 -26.10 -2.65 17.45
N CYS A 121 -25.16 -2.13 18.23
CA CYS A 121 -25.38 -0.98 19.11
C CYS A 121 -24.96 0.31 18.41
N PRO A 122 -25.84 1.31 18.26
CA PRO A 122 -25.45 2.58 17.65
C PRO A 122 -24.39 3.29 18.50
N LEU A 123 -23.45 3.94 17.83
CA LEU A 123 -22.38 4.71 18.45
C LEU A 123 -22.51 6.19 18.09
N ALA A 124 -22.21 7.05 19.05
CA ALA A 124 -22.03 8.47 18.80
C ALA A 124 -20.71 8.71 18.07
N PHE A 125 -20.71 9.64 17.13
CA PHE A 125 -19.51 10.05 16.39
C PHE A 125 -19.47 11.55 16.18
N ARG A 126 -18.26 12.06 15.94
CA ARG A 126 -17.98 13.46 15.60
C ARG A 126 -16.90 13.51 14.52
N VAL A 127 -17.10 14.37 13.52
CA VAL A 127 -16.09 14.71 12.52
C VAL A 127 -15.55 16.10 12.87
N ASP A 128 -14.24 16.18 13.06
CA ASP A 128 -13.58 17.45 13.37
C ASP A 128 -13.36 18.30 12.09
N PRO A 129 -13.14 19.61 12.23
CA PRO A 129 -12.84 20.48 11.09
C PRO A 129 -11.64 20.00 10.27
N PHE A 130 -11.62 20.38 9.00
CA PHE A 130 -10.53 20.07 8.09
C PHE A 130 -9.21 20.72 8.55
N THR A 131 -8.15 19.93 8.47
CA THR A 131 -6.77 20.36 8.65
C THR A 131 -5.98 20.11 7.38
N ASP A 132 -4.68 20.45 7.36
CA ASP A 132 -3.79 20.22 6.21
C ASP A 132 -3.76 18.77 5.73
N TYR A 133 -4.14 17.80 6.60
CA TYR A 133 -4.16 16.37 6.30
C TYR A 133 -5.56 15.74 6.32
N GLY A 134 -6.61 16.53 6.27
CA GLY A 134 -7.99 16.06 6.33
C GLY A 134 -8.66 16.32 7.67
N SER A 135 -9.68 15.53 7.98
CA SER A 135 -10.45 15.60 9.22
C SER A 135 -10.20 14.35 10.06
N SER A 136 -10.37 14.46 11.39
CA SER A 136 -10.46 13.28 12.23
C SER A 136 -11.92 12.90 12.45
N LEU A 137 -12.21 11.58 12.42
CA LEU A 137 -13.48 10.99 12.80
C LEU A 137 -13.32 10.32 14.16
N THR A 138 -13.97 10.86 15.18
CA THR A 138 -14.00 10.26 16.51
C THR A 138 -15.29 9.49 16.73
N VAL A 139 -15.18 8.19 17.02
CA VAL A 139 -16.30 7.28 17.35
C VAL A 139 -16.21 6.93 18.82
N THR A 140 -17.28 7.18 19.59
CA THR A 140 -17.34 6.86 21.02
C THR A 140 -17.56 5.36 21.20
N LEU A 141 -16.66 4.70 21.94
CA LEU A 141 -16.72 3.26 22.18
C LEU A 141 -17.38 2.92 23.50
N PRO A 142 -17.98 1.70 23.63
CA PRO A 142 -18.51 1.23 24.90
C PRO A 142 -17.43 1.14 25.99
N PRO A 143 -17.73 1.52 27.23
CA PRO A 143 -16.74 1.59 28.31
C PRO A 143 -16.19 0.22 28.79
N GLU A 144 -16.84 -0.88 28.40
CA GLU A 144 -16.58 -2.24 28.88
C GLU A 144 -15.60 -3.03 27.97
N LEU A 145 -14.94 -2.35 27.02
CA LEU A 145 -14.01 -3.02 26.10
C LEU A 145 -12.79 -3.53 26.84
N GLN A 146 -12.54 -4.83 26.69
CA GLN A 146 -11.35 -5.48 27.25
C GLN A 146 -10.22 -5.48 26.23
N ALA A 147 -9.00 -5.42 26.70
CA ALA A 147 -7.83 -5.54 25.85
C ALA A 147 -7.83 -6.91 25.13
N HIS A 148 -7.38 -6.90 23.87
CA HIS A 148 -7.21 -8.09 23.03
C HIS A 148 -8.50 -8.86 22.68
N GLN A 149 -9.67 -8.37 23.08
CA GLN A 149 -10.92 -8.93 22.61
C GLN A 149 -11.32 -8.32 21.26
N PRO A 150 -11.67 -9.15 20.26
CA PRO A 150 -12.09 -8.66 18.95
C PRO A 150 -13.47 -8.05 19.00
N PHE A 151 -13.66 -6.95 18.30
CA PHE A 151 -14.93 -6.28 18.09
C PHE A 151 -14.99 -5.67 16.70
N GLN A 152 -16.16 -5.25 16.28
CA GLN A 152 -16.37 -4.62 14.98
C GLN A 152 -16.96 -3.22 15.17
N VAL A 153 -16.47 -2.28 14.37
CA VAL A 153 -17.10 -0.96 14.17
C VAL A 153 -17.59 -0.90 12.74
N ILE A 154 -18.86 -0.56 12.56
CA ILE A 154 -19.54 -0.48 11.27
C ILE A 154 -19.84 0.98 10.99
N LEU A 155 -19.39 1.48 9.85
CA LEU A 155 -19.55 2.86 9.41
C LEU A 155 -20.31 2.88 8.08
N ARG A 156 -21.40 3.68 8.00
CA ARG A 156 -22.09 3.94 6.75
C ARG A 156 -21.81 5.36 6.30
N TYR A 157 -21.38 5.51 5.07
CA TYR A 157 -20.97 6.79 4.52
C TYR A 157 -21.30 6.92 3.04
N THR A 158 -21.24 8.14 2.54
CA THR A 158 -21.25 8.45 1.11
C THR A 158 -20.04 9.30 0.81
N SER A 159 -19.33 8.97 -0.26
CA SER A 159 -18.21 9.74 -0.78
C SER A 159 -18.52 10.28 -2.16
N THR A 160 -18.13 11.52 -2.43
CA THR A 160 -18.27 12.18 -3.73
C THR A 160 -16.91 12.35 -4.41
N ASP A 161 -16.78 13.20 -5.41
CA ASP A 161 -15.50 13.65 -5.93
C ASP A 161 -14.62 14.17 -4.77
N ALA A 162 -13.44 13.60 -4.62
CA ALA A 162 -12.55 13.81 -3.49
C ALA A 162 -11.10 13.60 -3.93
N PRO A 163 -10.10 13.96 -3.12
CA PRO A 163 -8.69 13.75 -3.50
C PRO A 163 -8.36 12.33 -3.95
N ALA A 164 -8.98 11.30 -3.37
CA ALA A 164 -8.75 9.91 -3.75
C ALA A 164 -9.70 9.37 -4.83
N ILE A 165 -10.80 10.05 -5.17
CA ILE A 165 -11.84 9.51 -6.05
C ILE A 165 -12.05 10.44 -7.24
N TRP A 166 -11.94 9.89 -8.45
CA TRP A 166 -12.02 10.64 -9.70
C TRP A 166 -13.10 10.07 -10.60
N TRP A 167 -14.22 10.78 -10.69
CA TRP A 167 -15.27 10.51 -11.66
C TRP A 167 -14.95 11.26 -12.95
N LEU A 168 -14.84 10.54 -14.06
CA LEU A 168 -14.49 11.15 -15.34
C LEU A 168 -15.73 11.43 -16.19
N ASP A 169 -15.72 12.58 -16.83
CA ASP A 169 -16.62 12.87 -17.94
C ASP A 169 -16.23 12.05 -19.17
N PRO A 170 -17.16 11.70 -20.06
CA PRO A 170 -16.86 10.90 -21.26
C PRO A 170 -15.74 11.48 -22.11
N GLU A 171 -15.59 12.79 -22.16
CA GLU A 171 -14.55 13.51 -22.91
C GLU A 171 -13.15 13.30 -22.34
N LEU A 172 -13.04 12.88 -21.10
CA LEU A 172 -11.77 12.56 -20.42
C LEU A 172 -11.40 11.08 -20.55
N THR A 173 -12.21 10.28 -21.22
CA THR A 173 -12.00 8.88 -21.54
C THR A 173 -11.75 8.69 -23.03
N TYR A 174 -11.56 7.47 -23.48
CA TYR A 174 -11.38 7.16 -24.91
C TYR A 174 -12.71 6.89 -25.66
N GLY A 175 -13.74 7.64 -25.31
CA GLY A 175 -15.01 7.67 -26.05
C GLY A 175 -16.03 6.65 -25.59
N SER A 176 -15.88 6.08 -24.39
CA SER A 176 -16.90 5.22 -23.82
C SER A 176 -18.10 6.03 -23.32
N ALA A 177 -19.33 5.54 -23.61
CA ALA A 177 -20.55 6.05 -23.00
C ALA A 177 -20.77 5.51 -21.57
N LYS A 178 -19.93 4.57 -21.13
CA LYS A 178 -20.02 4.01 -19.78
C LYS A 178 -19.35 4.92 -18.76
N PRO A 179 -19.88 4.99 -17.54
CA PRO A 179 -19.23 5.74 -16.47
C PRO A 179 -17.83 5.21 -16.20
N PHE A 180 -16.92 6.12 -15.84
CA PHE A 180 -15.55 5.79 -15.49
C PHE A 180 -15.19 6.44 -14.16
N VAL A 181 -14.68 5.65 -13.22
CA VAL A 181 -14.20 6.12 -11.94
C VAL A 181 -12.95 5.35 -11.55
N PHE A 182 -11.98 6.03 -10.95
CA PHE A 182 -10.83 5.40 -10.33
C PHE A 182 -10.50 6.03 -8.99
N THR A 183 -9.73 5.30 -8.18
CA THR A 183 -9.19 5.82 -6.92
C THR A 183 -7.67 5.95 -7.01
N GLN A 184 -7.13 6.93 -6.27
CA GLN A 184 -5.70 7.12 -6.07
C GLN A 184 -5.47 7.54 -4.60
N GLY A 185 -4.93 6.63 -3.81
CA GLY A 185 -4.78 6.80 -2.36
C GLY A 185 -3.47 7.40 -1.90
N HIS A 186 -2.46 7.38 -2.75
CA HIS A 186 -1.12 7.92 -2.48
C HIS A 186 -1.06 9.41 -2.83
N SER A 187 -0.36 10.22 -2.12
CA SER A 187 -0.07 10.28 -0.70
C SER A 187 -0.90 11.37 -0.10
N VAL A 188 -1.54 11.05 0.70
CA VAL A 188 -2.28 10.78 1.89
C VAL A 188 -3.75 11.03 1.58
N CYS A 189 -4.31 10.31 0.59
CA CYS A 189 -5.64 10.59 0.03
C CYS A 189 -6.70 9.57 0.41
N ASN A 190 -6.34 8.32 0.81
CA ASN A 190 -7.35 7.27 0.97
C ASN A 190 -8.36 7.51 2.09
N ARG A 191 -8.04 8.40 3.04
CA ARG A 191 -9.02 8.92 4.01
C ARG A 191 -10.21 9.63 3.38
N SER A 192 -10.14 9.99 2.10
CA SER A 192 -11.26 10.55 1.34
C SER A 192 -12.03 9.49 0.54
N PHE A 193 -11.53 8.26 0.46
CA PHE A 193 -12.21 7.11 -0.11
C PHE A 193 -13.06 6.38 0.94
N PHE A 194 -12.47 6.10 2.10
CA PHE A 194 -13.16 5.55 3.26
C PHE A 194 -12.44 5.97 4.56
N PRO A 195 -13.16 6.07 5.70
CA PRO A 195 -12.51 6.36 6.98
C PRO A 195 -11.53 5.24 7.36
N CYS A 196 -10.29 5.57 7.69
CA CYS A 196 -9.26 4.55 7.92
C CYS A 196 -8.16 5.02 8.87
N PHE A 197 -7.29 4.11 9.26
CA PHE A 197 -5.94 4.45 9.73
C PHE A 197 -5.10 4.73 8.48
N ASP A 198 -5.06 5.99 8.03
CA ASP A 198 -4.39 6.37 6.78
C ASP A 198 -2.90 6.66 7.02
N THR A 199 -2.26 5.69 7.61
CA THR A 199 -0.82 5.63 7.86
C THR A 199 -0.26 4.30 7.34
N PRO A 200 0.90 4.30 6.66
CA PRO A 200 1.53 3.06 6.19
C PRO A 200 1.95 2.11 7.33
N ALA A 201 2.00 2.61 8.59
CA ALA A 201 2.29 1.79 9.77
C ALA A 201 1.23 0.71 10.05
N VAL A 202 0.00 0.89 9.57
CA VAL A 202 -1.10 -0.03 9.79
C VAL A 202 -1.39 -0.84 8.54
N LYS A 203 -1.20 -2.14 8.63
CA LYS A 203 -1.54 -3.11 7.57
C LYS A 203 -2.63 -4.06 8.05
N CYS A 204 -3.55 -4.37 7.16
CA CYS A 204 -4.58 -5.39 7.40
C CYS A 204 -4.95 -6.10 6.08
N THR A 205 -5.55 -7.27 6.20
CA THR A 205 -6.25 -7.92 5.08
C THR A 205 -7.56 -7.19 4.79
N TYR A 206 -8.09 -7.31 3.58
CA TYR A 206 -9.41 -6.76 3.30
C TYR A 206 -10.25 -7.63 2.36
N SER A 207 -11.55 -7.43 2.43
CA SER A 207 -12.53 -7.97 1.49
C SER A 207 -13.44 -6.84 1.01
N ALA A 208 -13.89 -6.93 -0.24
CA ALA A 208 -14.82 -5.94 -0.78
C ALA A 208 -15.95 -6.60 -1.58
N VAL A 209 -17.13 -5.99 -1.54
CA VAL A 209 -18.23 -6.24 -2.46
C VAL A 209 -18.59 -4.93 -3.13
N VAL A 210 -18.59 -4.93 -4.45
CA VAL A 210 -18.85 -3.71 -5.23
C VAL A 210 -20.03 -3.96 -6.16
N LYS A 211 -21.09 -3.18 -6.01
CA LYS A 211 -22.22 -3.12 -6.92
C LYS A 211 -22.00 -1.99 -7.92
N ALA A 212 -22.04 -2.31 -9.20
CA ALA A 212 -21.86 -1.37 -10.29
C ALA A 212 -23.02 -1.45 -11.30
N PRO A 213 -23.24 -0.41 -12.13
CA PRO A 213 -24.18 -0.50 -13.23
C PRO A 213 -23.84 -1.64 -14.19
N THR A 214 -24.87 -2.20 -14.84
CA THR A 214 -24.71 -3.29 -15.79
C THR A 214 -23.73 -2.92 -16.91
N GLY A 215 -22.79 -3.83 -17.19
CA GLY A 215 -21.80 -3.66 -18.24
C GLY A 215 -20.59 -2.80 -17.88
N VAL A 216 -20.49 -2.34 -16.63
CA VAL A 216 -19.29 -1.68 -16.09
C VAL A 216 -18.39 -2.73 -15.44
N GLN A 217 -17.14 -2.83 -15.89
CA GLN A 217 -16.13 -3.68 -15.28
C GLN A 217 -15.59 -3.00 -14.04
N VAL A 218 -15.50 -3.73 -12.93
CA VAL A 218 -14.85 -3.27 -11.69
C VAL A 218 -13.60 -4.10 -11.42
N LEU A 219 -12.51 -3.43 -11.06
CA LEU A 219 -11.26 -4.04 -10.64
C LEU A 219 -10.81 -3.42 -9.31
N MET A 220 -10.18 -4.22 -8.47
CA MET A 220 -9.54 -3.78 -7.22
C MET A 220 -8.18 -4.46 -7.03
N SER A 221 -7.34 -3.85 -6.19
CA SER A 221 -6.03 -4.39 -5.78
C SER A 221 -6.21 -5.58 -4.82
N ALA A 222 -6.49 -6.75 -5.36
CA ALA A 222 -6.83 -7.94 -4.58
C ALA A 222 -6.19 -9.21 -5.17
N THR A 223 -5.87 -10.19 -4.31
CA THR A 223 -5.34 -11.49 -4.73
C THR A 223 -6.41 -12.39 -5.35
N GLN A 224 -7.67 -12.17 -4.98
CA GLN A 224 -8.81 -12.94 -5.48
C GLN A 224 -9.92 -11.99 -5.93
N SER A 225 -10.55 -12.30 -7.05
CA SER A 225 -11.69 -11.57 -7.58
C SER A 225 -12.70 -12.51 -8.25
N SER A 226 -13.97 -12.17 -8.15
CA SER A 226 -15.05 -12.87 -8.83
C SER A 226 -16.21 -11.92 -9.13
N TYR A 227 -17.01 -12.26 -10.15
CA TYR A 227 -18.27 -11.61 -10.43
C TYR A 227 -19.41 -12.59 -10.15
N VAL A 228 -20.40 -12.18 -9.38
CA VAL A 228 -21.58 -12.97 -9.04
C VAL A 228 -22.75 -12.42 -9.86
N GLU A 229 -23.07 -13.09 -10.97
CA GLU A 229 -24.05 -12.63 -11.95
C GLU A 229 -25.45 -12.50 -11.35
N GLU A 230 -25.85 -13.45 -10.50
CA GLU A 230 -27.16 -13.48 -9.85
C GLU A 230 -27.39 -12.27 -8.92
N GLU A 231 -26.33 -11.77 -8.30
CA GLU A 231 -26.38 -10.62 -7.39
C GLU A 231 -25.99 -9.30 -8.10
N GLY A 232 -25.35 -9.38 -9.27
CA GLY A 232 -24.83 -8.23 -10.00
C GLY A 232 -23.68 -7.51 -9.28
N VAL A 233 -22.84 -8.25 -8.55
CA VAL A 233 -21.79 -7.70 -7.71
C VAL A 233 -20.43 -8.32 -8.00
N TYR A 234 -19.39 -7.51 -7.84
CA TYR A 234 -17.99 -7.95 -7.83
C TYR A 234 -17.54 -8.21 -6.40
N ARG A 235 -16.83 -9.32 -6.17
CA ARG A 235 -16.25 -9.69 -4.88
C ARG A 235 -14.74 -9.72 -4.99
N PHE A 236 -14.07 -9.15 -4.00
CA PHE A 236 -12.61 -9.06 -3.92
C PHE A 236 -12.13 -9.52 -2.55
N HIS A 237 -10.96 -10.14 -2.52
CA HIS A 237 -10.28 -10.51 -1.28
C HIS A 237 -8.78 -10.33 -1.41
N MET A 238 -8.18 -9.61 -0.46
CA MET A 238 -6.74 -9.46 -0.30
C MET A 238 -6.32 -10.24 0.94
N GLU A 239 -5.65 -11.36 0.71
CA GLU A 239 -5.21 -12.27 1.78
C GLU A 239 -3.95 -11.80 2.52
N HIS A 240 -3.23 -10.85 1.94
CA HIS A 240 -2.03 -10.29 2.55
C HIS A 240 -2.30 -8.94 3.20
N PRO A 241 -1.65 -8.64 4.35
CA PRO A 241 -1.80 -7.34 4.98
C PRO A 241 -1.23 -6.22 4.11
N VAL A 242 -2.06 -5.21 3.82
CA VAL A 242 -1.69 -4.01 3.06
C VAL A 242 -2.09 -2.74 3.82
N PRO A 243 -1.37 -1.62 3.64
CA PRO A 243 -1.79 -0.33 4.18
C PRO A 243 -3.00 0.20 3.42
N ALA A 244 -3.75 1.11 4.05
CA ALA A 244 -4.99 1.66 3.48
C ALA A 244 -4.79 2.27 2.08
N TYR A 245 -3.68 2.98 1.84
CA TYR A 245 -3.44 3.67 0.57
C TYR A 245 -3.27 2.73 -0.64
N LEU A 246 -3.04 1.43 -0.41
CA LEU A 246 -2.95 0.41 -1.46
C LEU A 246 -4.29 -0.30 -1.75
N VAL A 247 -5.36 0.06 -1.06
CA VAL A 247 -6.72 -0.35 -1.42
C VAL A 247 -7.22 0.55 -2.55
N ALA A 248 -7.23 0.02 -3.76
CA ALA A 248 -7.55 0.77 -4.97
C ALA A 248 -8.70 0.13 -5.76
N LEU A 249 -9.47 0.99 -6.44
CA LEU A 249 -10.59 0.61 -7.28
C LEU A 249 -10.53 1.36 -8.60
N VAL A 250 -10.88 0.66 -9.69
CA VAL A 250 -11.22 1.28 -10.98
C VAL A 250 -12.47 0.61 -11.54
N ALA A 251 -13.35 1.40 -12.13
CA ALA A 251 -14.53 0.90 -12.82
C ALA A 251 -14.77 1.68 -14.11
N GLY A 252 -15.06 0.96 -15.20
CA GLY A 252 -15.26 1.56 -16.50
C GLY A 252 -15.48 0.54 -17.62
N ASP A 253 -15.34 1.00 -18.86
CA ASP A 253 -15.35 0.13 -20.04
C ASP A 253 -13.98 -0.50 -20.26
N LEU A 254 -13.61 -1.41 -19.35
CA LEU A 254 -12.32 -2.07 -19.34
C LEU A 254 -12.43 -3.50 -19.87
N GLN A 255 -11.53 -3.86 -20.78
CA GLN A 255 -11.42 -5.21 -21.32
C GLN A 255 -10.05 -5.80 -21.03
N PRO A 256 -9.96 -7.12 -20.79
CA PRO A 256 -8.70 -7.80 -20.51
C PRO A 256 -8.04 -8.36 -21.76
N ALA A 257 -6.71 -8.42 -21.74
CA ALA A 257 -5.92 -9.25 -22.64
C ALA A 257 -4.76 -9.90 -21.86
N ASP A 258 -4.55 -11.19 -22.06
CA ASP A 258 -3.44 -11.90 -21.46
C ASP A 258 -2.12 -11.46 -22.10
N ILE A 259 -1.12 -11.13 -21.28
CA ILE A 259 0.23 -10.71 -21.70
C ILE A 259 1.32 -11.62 -21.14
N GLY A 260 0.96 -12.60 -20.33
CA GLY A 260 1.84 -13.57 -19.72
C GLY A 260 1.07 -14.60 -18.90
N PRO A 261 1.75 -15.59 -18.31
CA PRO A 261 1.09 -16.68 -17.58
C PRO A 261 0.36 -16.21 -16.31
N ARG A 262 0.79 -15.11 -15.72
CA ARG A 262 0.21 -14.54 -14.49
C ARG A 262 -0.12 -13.05 -14.63
N SER A 263 -0.18 -12.51 -15.86
CA SER A 263 -0.38 -11.10 -16.09
C SER A 263 -1.40 -10.84 -17.19
N ARG A 264 -2.24 -9.83 -16.95
CA ARG A 264 -3.17 -9.24 -17.91
C ARG A 264 -2.96 -7.75 -18.01
N VAL A 265 -3.27 -7.22 -19.18
CA VAL A 265 -3.52 -5.79 -19.32
C VAL A 265 -5.02 -5.56 -19.41
N TRP A 266 -5.47 -4.50 -18.74
CA TRP A 266 -6.83 -4.01 -18.78
C TRP A 266 -6.81 -2.59 -19.34
N ALA A 267 -7.66 -2.31 -20.30
CA ALA A 267 -7.76 -0.99 -20.92
C ALA A 267 -9.11 -0.79 -21.57
N GLU A 268 -9.44 0.48 -21.89
CA GLU A 268 -10.53 0.75 -22.81
C GLU A 268 -10.25 0.11 -24.17
N PRO A 269 -11.28 -0.35 -24.91
CA PRO A 269 -11.11 -1.22 -26.07
C PRO A 269 -10.14 -0.72 -27.14
N CYS A 270 -10.07 0.59 -27.36
CA CYS A 270 -9.20 1.17 -28.39
C CYS A 270 -7.70 1.12 -28.03
N LEU A 271 -7.35 1.08 -26.75
CA LEU A 271 -5.97 1.01 -26.26
C LEU A 271 -5.44 -0.42 -26.17
N LEU A 272 -6.36 -1.39 -26.03
CA LEU A 272 -6.03 -2.76 -25.70
C LEU A 272 -5.05 -3.43 -26.69
N PRO A 273 -5.18 -3.27 -28.04
CA PRO A 273 -4.25 -3.85 -28.99
C PRO A 273 -2.81 -3.33 -28.81
N THR A 274 -2.65 -2.01 -28.65
CA THR A 274 -1.34 -1.38 -28.46
C THR A 274 -0.70 -1.81 -27.15
N ALA A 275 -1.45 -1.76 -26.06
CA ALA A 275 -0.98 -2.16 -24.74
C ALA A 275 -0.56 -3.65 -24.72
N THR A 276 -1.36 -4.51 -25.31
CA THR A 276 -1.07 -5.95 -25.42
C THR A 276 0.20 -6.19 -26.23
N SER A 277 0.34 -5.54 -27.39
CA SER A 277 1.50 -5.71 -28.27
C SER A 277 2.81 -5.29 -27.59
N LYS A 278 2.79 -4.19 -26.82
CA LYS A 278 4.00 -3.66 -26.15
C LYS A 278 4.42 -4.45 -24.93
N LEU A 279 3.49 -5.09 -24.23
CA LEU A 279 3.76 -5.73 -22.93
C LEU A 279 3.77 -7.26 -22.99
N SER A 280 3.38 -7.87 -24.09
CA SER A 280 3.32 -9.33 -24.24
C SER A 280 4.68 -9.97 -24.00
N GLY A 281 4.77 -10.86 -23.00
CA GLY A 281 5.99 -11.55 -22.58
C GLY A 281 6.98 -10.70 -21.78
N ALA A 282 6.93 -9.37 -21.86
CA ALA A 282 7.88 -8.50 -21.18
C ALA A 282 7.71 -8.51 -19.66
N VAL A 283 6.47 -8.41 -19.18
CA VAL A 283 6.18 -8.37 -17.74
C VAL A 283 6.66 -9.64 -17.04
N GLU A 284 6.47 -10.81 -17.64
CA GLU A 284 6.97 -12.08 -17.07
C GLU A 284 8.49 -12.12 -17.02
N GLN A 285 9.17 -11.55 -18.00
CA GLN A 285 10.62 -11.45 -18.01
C GLN A 285 11.12 -10.58 -16.83
N TRP A 286 10.45 -9.45 -16.55
CA TRP A 286 10.79 -8.57 -15.44
C TRP A 286 10.48 -9.18 -14.08
N LEU A 287 9.32 -9.82 -13.93
CA LEU A 287 8.96 -10.56 -12.71
C LEU A 287 9.97 -11.67 -12.43
N SER A 288 10.34 -12.45 -13.43
CA SER A 288 11.31 -13.55 -13.27
C SER A 288 12.71 -13.03 -12.90
N ALA A 289 13.13 -11.89 -13.45
CA ALA A 289 14.39 -11.24 -13.07
C ALA A 289 14.34 -10.76 -11.61
N ALA A 290 13.25 -10.10 -11.20
CA ALA A 290 13.06 -9.65 -9.83
C ALA A 290 13.01 -10.82 -8.84
N GLU A 291 12.37 -11.94 -9.18
CA GLU A 291 12.34 -13.14 -8.35
C GLU A 291 13.72 -13.75 -8.12
N ARG A 292 14.58 -13.74 -9.16
CA ARG A 292 15.98 -14.17 -9.00
C ARG A 292 16.76 -13.29 -8.03
N LEU A 293 16.50 -11.98 -8.02
CA LEU A 293 17.18 -11.02 -7.15
C LEU A 293 16.63 -11.03 -5.72
N TYR A 294 15.31 -10.97 -5.55
CA TYR A 294 14.66 -10.61 -4.28
C TYR A 294 13.76 -11.69 -3.69
N GLY A 295 13.65 -12.84 -4.33
CA GLY A 295 12.79 -13.95 -3.89
C GLY A 295 11.41 -13.95 -4.54
N PRO A 296 10.53 -14.91 -4.19
CA PRO A 296 9.29 -15.17 -4.93
C PRO A 296 8.35 -13.96 -4.93
N TYR A 297 7.62 -13.80 -6.04
CA TYR A 297 6.52 -12.85 -6.15
C TYR A 297 5.35 -13.34 -5.30
N LEU A 298 4.93 -12.54 -4.32
CA LEU A 298 4.03 -12.98 -3.24
C LEU A 298 2.54 -12.75 -3.56
N TRP A 299 2.22 -11.98 -4.60
CA TRP A 299 0.88 -11.45 -4.84
C TRP A 299 0.05 -12.29 -5.84
N GLY A 300 0.59 -13.39 -6.34
CA GLY A 300 -0.05 -14.27 -7.30
C GLY A 300 -0.08 -13.70 -8.72
N ARG A 301 -1.05 -12.85 -9.07
CA ARG A 301 -1.15 -12.19 -10.38
C ARG A 301 -0.54 -10.79 -10.35
N TYR A 302 -0.01 -10.38 -11.49
CA TYR A 302 0.43 -9.01 -11.75
C TYR A 302 -0.32 -8.46 -12.95
N ASP A 303 -1.41 -7.77 -12.71
CA ASP A 303 -2.21 -7.14 -13.76
C ASP A 303 -1.87 -5.65 -13.85
N ILE A 304 -2.02 -5.08 -15.04
CA ILE A 304 -1.82 -3.66 -15.33
C ILE A 304 -3.14 -3.12 -15.89
N VAL A 305 -3.56 -1.95 -15.40
CA VAL A 305 -4.67 -1.21 -16.01
C VAL A 305 -4.17 0.14 -16.52
N PHE A 306 -4.43 0.42 -17.80
CA PHE A 306 -4.17 1.73 -18.39
C PHE A 306 -5.33 2.66 -18.13
N LEU A 307 -5.05 3.76 -17.46
CA LEU A 307 -6.02 4.78 -17.13
C LEU A 307 -5.96 5.94 -18.14
N PRO A 308 -7.06 6.67 -18.33
CA PRO A 308 -7.09 7.85 -19.20
C PRO A 308 -6.02 8.89 -18.83
N PRO A 309 -5.66 9.82 -19.75
CA PRO A 309 -4.63 10.84 -19.52
C PRO A 309 -4.91 11.81 -18.37
N SER A 310 -6.13 11.81 -17.82
CA SER A 310 -6.50 12.55 -16.61
C SER A 310 -5.99 11.91 -15.31
N PHE A 311 -5.40 10.70 -15.35
CA PHE A 311 -4.77 10.09 -14.19
C PHE A 311 -3.65 11.00 -13.67
N PRO A 312 -3.63 11.34 -12.35
CA PRO A 312 -2.83 12.45 -11.84
C PRO A 312 -1.33 12.15 -11.71
N ILE A 313 -0.93 10.90 -11.85
CA ILE A 313 0.47 10.45 -11.75
C ILE A 313 0.81 9.50 -12.90
N VAL A 314 2.09 9.17 -13.07
CA VAL A 314 2.53 8.28 -14.16
C VAL A 314 2.04 6.85 -13.92
N ALA A 315 2.25 6.34 -12.71
CA ALA A 315 1.86 5.00 -12.33
C ALA A 315 1.61 4.91 -10.81
N MET A 316 0.98 3.81 -10.37
CA MET A 316 0.72 3.49 -8.97
C MET A 316 0.81 1.98 -8.74
N GLU A 317 1.59 1.60 -7.76
CA GLU A 317 1.98 0.23 -7.41
C GLU A 317 0.90 -0.58 -6.68
N ASN A 318 -0.37 -0.40 -6.93
CA ASN A 318 -1.40 -1.19 -6.23
C ASN A 318 -1.13 -2.70 -6.35
N PRO A 319 -1.12 -3.46 -5.25
CA PRO A 319 -0.83 -4.89 -5.30
C PRO A 319 -1.79 -5.64 -6.25
N CYS A 320 -1.27 -6.51 -7.09
CA CYS A 320 -2.00 -7.27 -8.12
C CYS A 320 -2.55 -6.42 -9.27
N LEU A 321 -2.59 -5.09 -9.17
CA LEU A 321 -3.26 -4.21 -10.13
C LEU A 321 -2.54 -2.85 -10.25
N THR A 322 -1.43 -2.82 -10.94
CA THR A 322 -0.71 -1.58 -11.21
C THR A 322 -1.53 -0.66 -12.11
N PHE A 323 -1.68 0.61 -11.69
CA PHE A 323 -2.30 1.65 -12.51
C PHE A 323 -1.23 2.39 -13.29
N ILE A 324 -1.45 2.63 -14.57
CA ILE A 324 -0.52 3.35 -15.45
C ILE A 324 -1.29 4.31 -16.33
N ILE A 325 -0.79 5.52 -16.47
CA ILE A 325 -1.35 6.51 -17.39
C ILE A 325 -1.18 6.06 -18.86
N SER A 326 -2.23 6.11 -19.65
CA SER A 326 -2.23 5.61 -21.01
C SER A 326 -1.29 6.36 -21.96
N SER A 327 -1.00 7.63 -21.71
CA SER A 327 -0.09 8.42 -22.54
C SER A 327 1.34 7.86 -22.61
N ILE A 328 1.75 7.04 -21.64
CA ILE A 328 3.06 6.38 -21.64
C ILE A 328 3.20 5.37 -22.80
N LEU A 329 2.08 4.88 -23.34
CA LEU A 329 2.09 3.99 -24.51
C LEU A 329 2.68 4.63 -25.78
N GLU A 330 2.84 5.94 -25.79
CA GLU A 330 3.49 6.67 -26.89
C GLU A 330 5.03 6.58 -26.85
N SER A 331 5.61 6.16 -25.71
CA SER A 331 7.06 6.06 -25.51
C SER A 331 7.45 4.65 -25.06
N ASP A 332 8.26 3.96 -25.85
CA ASP A 332 8.71 2.60 -25.50
C ASP A 332 9.71 2.61 -24.34
N GLU A 333 10.58 3.59 -24.26
CA GLU A 333 11.62 3.68 -23.24
C GLU A 333 11.03 3.97 -21.86
N PHE A 334 10.19 4.99 -21.72
CA PHE A 334 9.54 5.32 -20.46
C PHE A 334 8.56 4.23 -20.01
N LEU A 335 7.85 3.60 -20.95
CA LEU A 335 6.99 2.47 -20.63
C LEU A 335 7.76 1.35 -19.92
N VAL A 336 8.91 0.96 -20.45
CA VAL A 336 9.74 -0.10 -19.85
C VAL A 336 10.22 0.30 -18.46
N ILE A 337 10.79 1.50 -18.30
CA ILE A 337 11.37 1.98 -17.05
C ILE A 337 10.29 2.05 -15.96
N ASP A 338 9.16 2.69 -16.26
CA ASP A 338 8.14 2.95 -15.25
C ASP A 338 7.37 1.66 -14.88
N VAL A 339 7.11 0.75 -15.83
CA VAL A 339 6.51 -0.54 -15.47
C VAL A 339 7.45 -1.39 -14.63
N ILE A 340 8.75 -1.41 -14.91
CA ILE A 340 9.72 -2.15 -14.06
C ILE A 340 9.80 -1.53 -12.66
N HIS A 341 9.66 -0.21 -12.54
CA HIS A 341 9.61 0.46 -11.25
C HIS A 341 8.41 -0.05 -10.43
N GLU A 342 7.22 -0.12 -11.03
CA GLU A 342 6.03 -0.67 -10.37
C GLU A 342 6.17 -2.17 -10.04
N VAL A 343 6.83 -2.95 -10.89
CA VAL A 343 7.19 -4.34 -10.56
C VAL A 343 8.05 -4.41 -9.31
N ALA A 344 9.07 -3.54 -9.20
CA ALA A 344 9.98 -3.50 -8.06
C ALA A 344 9.26 -3.17 -6.74
N HIS A 345 8.23 -2.33 -6.78
CA HIS A 345 7.40 -2.03 -5.62
C HIS A 345 6.73 -3.26 -5.02
N SER A 346 6.53 -4.32 -5.76
CA SER A 346 5.96 -5.57 -5.22
C SER A 346 6.75 -6.12 -4.03
N TRP A 347 8.06 -5.88 -3.98
CA TRP A 347 8.94 -6.20 -2.86
C TRP A 347 9.17 -4.99 -1.94
N PHE A 348 9.48 -3.82 -2.52
CA PHE A 348 9.86 -2.59 -1.81
C PHE A 348 8.78 -1.52 -1.94
N GLY A 349 7.92 -1.42 -0.94
CA GLY A 349 6.72 -0.60 -0.91
C GLY A 349 5.49 -1.41 -0.53
N ASN A 350 5.25 -2.55 -1.16
CA ASN A 350 4.09 -3.40 -0.92
C ASN A 350 4.37 -4.51 0.12
N ALA A 351 5.32 -5.41 -0.14
CA ALA A 351 5.66 -6.45 0.83
C ALA A 351 6.30 -5.83 2.07
N VAL A 352 7.30 -5.00 1.91
CA VAL A 352 7.93 -4.21 2.98
C VAL A 352 7.62 -2.74 2.75
N THR A 353 6.92 -2.10 3.66
CA THR A 353 6.43 -0.71 3.50
C THR A 353 7.12 0.20 4.52
N ASN A 354 7.38 1.45 4.16
CA ASN A 354 7.79 2.49 5.13
C ASN A 354 6.68 2.73 6.15
N ALA A 355 7.03 2.89 7.43
CA ALA A 355 6.04 2.99 8.51
C ALA A 355 5.38 4.38 8.62
N THR A 356 5.99 5.41 8.05
CA THR A 356 5.46 6.78 8.09
C THR A 356 5.50 7.43 6.71
N TRP A 357 4.60 8.38 6.45
CA TRP A 357 4.61 9.16 5.22
C TRP A 357 5.88 9.98 5.04
N GLU A 358 6.52 10.40 6.12
CA GLU A 358 7.80 11.13 6.08
C GLU A 358 8.96 10.31 5.50
N GLU A 359 8.87 8.98 5.55
CA GLU A 359 9.91 8.06 5.09
C GLU A 359 9.59 7.39 3.75
N MET A 360 8.79 8.02 2.89
CA MET A 360 8.47 7.46 1.55
C MET A 360 9.71 7.18 0.71
N TRP A 361 10.81 7.91 0.92
CA TRP A 361 12.09 7.62 0.26
C TRP A 361 12.57 6.17 0.44
N LEU A 362 12.17 5.54 1.55
CA LEU A 362 12.57 4.16 1.85
C LEU A 362 11.95 3.18 0.83
N SER A 363 10.67 3.33 0.53
CA SER A 363 10.01 2.55 -0.54
C SER A 363 10.51 2.97 -1.92
N GLU A 364 10.51 4.26 -2.22
CA GLU A 364 10.87 4.77 -3.54
C GLU A 364 12.35 4.60 -3.89
N GLY A 365 13.22 4.86 -2.93
CA GLY A 365 14.67 4.67 -3.12
C GLY A 365 15.06 3.21 -3.32
N LEU A 366 14.47 2.30 -2.53
CA LEU A 366 14.68 0.86 -2.70
C LEU A 366 14.05 0.33 -4.00
N ALA A 367 12.84 0.78 -4.36
CA ALA A 367 12.20 0.40 -5.61
C ALA A 367 13.00 0.92 -6.82
N THR A 368 13.51 2.15 -6.78
CA THR A 368 14.37 2.70 -7.85
C THR A 368 15.67 1.91 -7.98
N TYR A 369 16.31 1.54 -6.87
CA TYR A 369 17.48 0.67 -6.89
C TYR A 369 17.15 -0.71 -7.49
N ALA A 370 16.07 -1.33 -7.03
CA ALA A 370 15.65 -2.63 -7.52
C ALA A 370 15.26 -2.60 -9.00
N GLN A 371 14.56 -1.56 -9.45
CA GLN A 371 14.26 -1.32 -10.86
C GLN A 371 15.53 -1.32 -11.70
N ARG A 372 16.58 -0.60 -11.30
CA ARG A 372 17.87 -0.53 -12.02
C ARG A 372 18.62 -1.87 -11.98
N ARG A 373 18.49 -2.66 -10.94
CA ARG A 373 19.00 -4.04 -10.93
C ARG A 373 18.26 -4.93 -11.92
N ILE A 374 16.94 -4.84 -11.98
CA ILE A 374 16.12 -5.59 -12.94
C ILE A 374 16.44 -5.17 -14.38
N THR A 375 16.58 -3.88 -14.66
CA THR A 375 16.95 -3.40 -16.00
C THR A 375 18.35 -3.86 -16.40
N THR A 376 19.29 -3.92 -15.46
CA THR A 376 20.63 -4.44 -15.70
C THR A 376 20.59 -5.93 -16.10
N GLU A 377 19.80 -6.73 -15.39
CA GLU A 377 19.65 -8.17 -15.67
C GLU A 377 18.94 -8.45 -17.01
N THR A 378 18.03 -7.56 -17.43
CA THR A 378 17.20 -7.79 -18.63
C THR A 378 17.70 -7.10 -19.88
N TYR A 379 18.27 -5.90 -19.75
CA TYR A 379 18.69 -5.05 -20.87
C TYR A 379 20.21 -4.73 -20.87
N GLY A 380 20.92 -5.12 -19.82
CA GLY A 380 22.35 -4.92 -19.69
C GLY A 380 22.74 -3.59 -19.04
N ALA A 381 23.97 -3.55 -18.54
CA ALA A 381 24.51 -2.41 -17.77
C ALA A 381 24.54 -1.09 -18.55
N ALA A 382 24.73 -1.12 -19.87
CA ALA A 382 24.76 0.10 -20.69
C ALA A 382 23.44 0.85 -20.68
N PHE A 383 22.32 0.14 -20.76
CA PHE A 383 20.98 0.72 -20.66
C PHE A 383 20.78 1.40 -19.30
N THR A 384 21.08 0.69 -18.22
CA THR A 384 20.92 1.21 -16.85
C THR A 384 21.84 2.41 -16.58
N CYS A 385 23.08 2.40 -17.08
CA CYS A 385 23.98 3.56 -16.95
C CYS A 385 23.43 4.80 -17.65
N LEU A 386 22.86 4.66 -18.84
CA LEU A 386 22.27 5.78 -19.59
C LEU A 386 21.05 6.35 -18.84
N GLU A 387 20.15 5.49 -18.41
CA GLU A 387 18.99 5.87 -17.59
C GLU A 387 19.43 6.61 -16.32
N THR A 388 20.37 6.04 -15.58
CA THR A 388 20.87 6.62 -14.33
C THR A 388 21.48 8.00 -14.56
N ALA A 389 22.32 8.16 -15.60
CA ALA A 389 22.91 9.46 -15.94
C ALA A 389 21.85 10.52 -16.26
N PHE A 390 20.82 10.15 -17.01
CA PHE A 390 19.70 11.06 -17.33
C PHE A 390 18.94 11.50 -16.07
N ARG A 391 18.62 10.57 -15.19
CA ARG A 391 17.88 10.83 -13.95
C ARG A 391 18.71 11.66 -12.96
N LEU A 392 20.01 11.38 -12.81
CA LEU A 392 20.90 12.18 -11.96
C LEU A 392 21.08 13.60 -12.47
N ASP A 393 21.13 13.81 -13.78
CA ASP A 393 21.16 15.16 -14.36
C ASP A 393 19.87 15.94 -14.04
N ALA A 394 18.70 15.26 -14.08
CA ALA A 394 17.44 15.85 -13.67
C ALA A 394 17.45 16.20 -12.16
N LEU A 395 17.98 15.34 -11.30
CA LEU A 395 18.15 15.59 -9.87
C LEU A 395 19.02 16.82 -9.62
N HIS A 396 20.17 16.92 -10.28
CA HIS A 396 21.06 18.08 -10.17
C HIS A 396 20.38 19.39 -10.58
N ARG A 397 19.59 19.38 -11.66
CA ARG A 397 18.82 20.56 -12.08
C ARG A 397 17.81 20.96 -11.02
N GLN A 398 17.10 20.00 -10.42
CA GLN A 398 16.11 20.28 -9.39
C GLN A 398 16.78 20.82 -8.11
N MET A 399 17.94 20.27 -7.71
CA MET A 399 18.72 20.77 -6.58
C MET A 399 19.14 22.23 -6.78
N LYS A 400 19.56 22.61 -7.97
CA LYS A 400 19.91 24.00 -8.29
C LYS A 400 18.71 24.95 -8.21
N LEU A 401 17.50 24.48 -8.55
CA LEU A 401 16.28 25.29 -8.51
C LEU A 401 15.75 25.51 -7.11
N LEU A 402 15.75 24.47 -6.28
CA LEU A 402 15.14 24.50 -4.94
C LEU A 402 16.12 24.94 -3.84
N GLY A 403 17.42 24.79 -4.06
CA GLY A 403 18.46 24.99 -3.06
C GLY A 403 18.63 23.79 -2.12
N GLU A 404 19.82 23.67 -1.55
CA GLU A 404 20.19 22.52 -0.69
C GLU A 404 19.46 22.55 0.67
N ASP A 405 19.05 23.74 1.13
CA ASP A 405 18.36 23.94 2.41
C ASP A 405 16.84 23.72 2.32
N SER A 406 16.31 23.41 1.14
CA SER A 406 14.87 23.19 0.99
C SER A 406 14.42 21.98 1.81
N PRO A 407 13.36 22.09 2.64
CA PRO A 407 12.82 20.95 3.41
C PRO A 407 12.45 19.75 2.54
N VAL A 408 12.00 19.98 1.29
CA VAL A 408 11.63 18.93 0.35
C VAL A 408 12.83 18.23 -0.29
N SER A 409 14.05 18.76 -0.15
CA SER A 409 15.28 18.12 -0.65
C SER A 409 15.81 17.04 0.30
N LYS A 410 15.25 16.88 1.47
CA LYS A 410 15.66 15.91 2.48
C LYS A 410 15.12 14.52 2.15
N LEU A 411 15.85 13.46 2.54
CA LEU A 411 15.35 12.09 2.42
C LEU A 411 14.08 11.91 3.28
N GLN A 412 14.18 12.20 4.56
CA GLN A 412 13.02 12.27 5.42
C GLN A 412 12.39 13.66 5.32
N VAL A 413 11.22 13.73 4.67
CA VAL A 413 10.45 14.97 4.55
C VAL A 413 9.68 15.20 5.85
N LYS A 414 10.18 16.08 6.72
CA LYS A 414 9.47 16.42 7.95
C LYS A 414 8.23 17.26 7.64
N LEU A 415 7.09 16.72 7.94
CA LEU A 415 5.80 17.37 7.65
C LEU A 415 5.45 18.49 8.65
N GLU A 416 5.92 18.43 9.90
CA GLU A 416 5.63 19.44 10.93
C GLU A 416 6.09 20.86 10.60
N PRO A 417 7.27 21.12 10.01
CA PRO A 417 7.68 22.48 9.68
C PRO A 417 6.99 23.03 8.44
N VAL A 418 6.42 22.18 7.60
CA VAL A 418 5.76 22.59 6.37
C VAL A 418 4.32 22.95 6.68
N LYS A 419 4.03 24.25 6.87
CA LYS A 419 2.67 24.76 6.91
C LYS A 419 2.12 24.71 5.49
N LEU A 420 1.41 23.64 5.18
CA LEU A 420 0.65 23.54 3.96
C LEU A 420 -0.57 24.45 4.05
N GLU A 421 -0.88 25.16 2.99
CA GLU A 421 -2.15 25.87 2.90
C GLU A 421 -3.31 24.86 2.93
N PRO A 422 -4.46 25.21 3.52
CA PRO A 422 -5.63 24.34 3.51
C PRO A 422 -5.96 23.89 2.09
N GLY A 423 -6.08 22.58 1.88
CA GLY A 423 -6.39 21.99 0.58
C GLY A 423 -5.19 21.64 -0.30
N VAL A 424 -3.96 21.90 0.13
CA VAL A 424 -2.78 21.42 -0.57
C VAL A 424 -2.62 19.91 -0.32
N ASN A 425 -2.57 19.15 -1.41
CA ASN A 425 -2.37 17.72 -1.34
C ASN A 425 -0.92 17.40 -0.90
N PRO A 426 -0.70 16.63 0.19
CA PRO A 426 0.63 16.21 0.62
C PRO A 426 1.45 15.48 -0.45
N SER A 427 0.82 14.93 -1.48
CA SER A 427 1.54 14.30 -2.62
C SER A 427 2.46 15.27 -3.36
N HIS A 428 2.21 16.57 -3.29
CA HIS A 428 3.10 17.59 -3.87
C HIS A 428 4.46 17.67 -3.16
N LEU A 429 4.58 17.10 -1.96
CA LEU A 429 5.86 16.96 -1.26
C LEU A 429 6.70 15.82 -1.82
N MET A 430 6.09 14.87 -2.55
CA MET A 430 6.77 13.84 -3.30
C MET A 430 7.39 14.44 -4.55
N ASN A 431 8.68 14.23 -4.73
CA ASN A 431 9.43 14.82 -5.84
C ASN A 431 10.64 13.93 -6.18
N LEU A 432 11.44 14.36 -7.17
CA LEU A 432 12.58 13.60 -7.66
C LEU A 432 13.61 13.26 -6.56
N PHE A 433 13.68 14.03 -5.47
CA PHE A 433 14.60 13.70 -4.35
C PHE A 433 14.20 12.41 -3.65
N THR A 434 12.90 12.17 -3.46
CA THR A 434 12.38 10.95 -2.84
C THR A 434 12.86 9.72 -3.60
N TYR A 435 12.84 9.75 -4.93
CA TYR A 435 13.26 8.65 -5.80
C TYR A 435 14.77 8.60 -5.98
N GLU A 436 15.34 9.64 -6.57
CA GLU A 436 16.75 9.62 -7.03
C GLU A 436 17.76 9.85 -5.91
N LYS A 437 17.47 10.72 -4.94
CA LYS A 437 18.32 10.86 -3.77
C LYS A 437 18.23 9.65 -2.87
N GLY A 438 17.03 9.06 -2.73
CA GLY A 438 16.82 7.77 -2.07
C GLY A 438 17.65 6.67 -2.74
N TYR A 439 17.59 6.58 -4.07
CA TYR A 439 18.46 5.68 -4.83
C TYR A 439 19.95 5.89 -4.56
N CYS A 440 20.42 7.13 -4.57
CA CYS A 440 21.84 7.43 -4.32
C CYS A 440 22.30 6.89 -2.97
N PHE A 441 21.47 7.01 -1.95
CA PHE A 441 21.77 6.47 -0.62
C PHE A 441 21.81 4.93 -0.62
N VAL A 442 20.81 4.28 -1.22
CA VAL A 442 20.79 2.81 -1.34
C VAL A 442 21.99 2.31 -2.17
N TYR A 443 22.30 3.00 -3.25
CA TYR A 443 23.48 2.69 -4.07
C TYR A 443 24.79 2.84 -3.28
N TYR A 444 24.90 3.88 -2.47
CA TYR A 444 26.06 4.04 -1.56
C TYR A 444 26.19 2.83 -0.63
N LEU A 445 25.12 2.38 0.00
CA LEU A 445 25.15 1.17 0.82
C LEU A 445 25.62 -0.06 0.03
N SER A 446 25.17 -0.20 -1.21
CA SER A 446 25.61 -1.30 -2.08
C SER A 446 27.11 -1.27 -2.40
N GLN A 447 27.69 -0.07 -2.56
CA GLN A 447 29.13 0.09 -2.82
C GLN A 447 29.98 -0.30 -1.60
N LEU A 448 29.49 -0.10 -0.38
CA LEU A 448 30.17 -0.54 0.83
C LEU A 448 30.33 -2.07 0.90
N CYS A 449 29.46 -2.83 0.23
CA CYS A 449 29.52 -4.29 0.18
C CYS A 449 30.59 -4.82 -0.79
N GLY A 450 31.12 -3.99 -1.69
CA GLY A 450 32.15 -4.33 -2.68
C GLY A 450 31.65 -5.18 -3.86
N ASP A 451 30.50 -5.85 -3.75
CA ASP A 451 29.89 -6.67 -4.79
C ASP A 451 28.36 -6.47 -4.79
N PRO A 452 27.75 -6.07 -5.92
CA PRO A 452 26.30 -5.90 -6.04
C PRO A 452 25.50 -7.15 -5.66
N GLN A 453 26.02 -8.35 -5.94
CA GLN A 453 25.33 -9.60 -5.59
C GLN A 453 25.19 -9.76 -4.07
N ARG A 454 26.19 -9.39 -3.29
CA ARG A 454 26.12 -9.42 -1.82
C ARG A 454 25.03 -8.49 -1.29
N PHE A 455 24.83 -7.36 -1.94
CA PHE A 455 23.76 -6.44 -1.56
C PHE A 455 22.39 -6.95 -1.98
N ASP A 456 22.27 -7.58 -3.16
CA ASP A 456 21.03 -8.25 -3.57
C ASP A 456 20.65 -9.38 -2.58
N ASP A 457 21.64 -10.17 -2.12
CA ASP A 457 21.41 -11.21 -1.11
C ASP A 457 20.95 -10.62 0.25
N PHE A 458 21.50 -9.48 0.63
CA PHE A 458 21.01 -8.70 1.78
C PHE A 458 19.57 -8.26 1.59
N LEU A 459 19.22 -7.66 0.45
CA LEU A 459 17.88 -7.21 0.18
C LEU A 459 16.86 -8.36 0.15
N ARG A 460 17.25 -9.52 -0.37
CA ARG A 460 16.44 -10.75 -0.29
C ARG A 460 16.16 -11.16 1.15
N ALA A 461 17.19 -11.17 2.00
CA ALA A 461 17.04 -11.48 3.42
C ALA A 461 16.20 -10.43 4.17
N TYR A 462 16.34 -9.16 3.80
CA TYR A 462 15.57 -8.04 4.33
C TYR A 462 14.08 -8.20 4.00
N VAL A 463 13.74 -8.49 2.73
CA VAL A 463 12.35 -8.75 2.33
C VAL A 463 11.77 -9.96 3.09
N GLU A 464 12.50 -11.07 3.16
CA GLU A 464 12.04 -12.26 3.88
C GLU A 464 11.76 -11.98 5.36
N LYS A 465 12.61 -11.15 5.99
CA LYS A 465 12.48 -10.78 7.40
C LYS A 465 11.26 -9.88 7.66
N TYR A 466 11.01 -8.93 6.78
CA TYR A 466 10.02 -7.86 7.02
C TYR A 466 8.78 -7.92 6.14
N LYS A 467 8.65 -8.93 5.27
CA LYS A 467 7.46 -9.06 4.40
C LYS A 467 6.17 -8.95 5.20
N PHE A 468 5.22 -8.19 4.64
CA PHE A 468 3.91 -7.87 5.22
C PHE A 468 3.96 -7.04 6.50
N THR A 469 5.08 -6.40 6.78
CA THR A 469 5.22 -5.43 7.87
C THR A 469 5.60 -4.05 7.34
N SER A 470 5.57 -3.07 8.24
CA SER A 470 6.04 -1.72 7.97
C SER A 470 7.27 -1.42 8.82
N VAL A 471 8.24 -0.72 8.24
CA VAL A 471 9.57 -0.49 8.81
C VAL A 471 9.92 0.99 8.79
N VAL A 472 10.81 1.39 9.69
CA VAL A 472 11.48 2.70 9.68
C VAL A 472 12.89 2.57 9.10
N ALA A 473 13.50 3.67 8.70
CA ALA A 473 14.86 3.66 8.15
C ALA A 473 15.88 3.00 9.05
N GLN A 474 15.73 3.11 10.39
CA GLN A 474 16.62 2.46 11.35
C GLN A 474 16.57 0.93 11.23
N ASP A 475 15.42 0.34 10.91
CA ASP A 475 15.30 -1.12 10.71
C ASP A 475 16.13 -1.61 9.52
N LEU A 476 16.16 -0.82 8.43
CA LEU A 476 17.02 -1.10 7.27
C LEU A 476 18.50 -1.08 7.67
N LEU A 477 18.94 -0.03 8.36
CA LEU A 477 20.35 0.13 8.75
C LEU A 477 20.80 -0.92 9.75
N ASP A 478 19.99 -1.22 10.76
CA ASP A 478 20.30 -2.25 11.75
C ASP A 478 20.39 -3.63 11.08
N SER A 479 19.50 -3.92 10.12
CA SER A 479 19.55 -5.17 9.35
C SER A 479 20.77 -5.23 8.44
N PHE A 480 21.14 -4.11 7.80
CA PHE A 480 22.33 -4.00 6.97
C PHE A 480 23.60 -4.28 7.76
N LEU A 481 23.78 -3.63 8.90
CA LEU A 481 24.94 -3.83 9.78
C LEU A 481 24.96 -5.21 10.45
N ALA A 482 23.80 -5.84 10.64
CA ALA A 482 23.73 -7.21 11.12
C ALA A 482 24.12 -8.22 10.04
N PHE A 483 23.81 -7.94 8.78
CA PHE A 483 24.14 -8.80 7.64
C PHE A 483 25.62 -8.67 7.23
N PHE A 484 26.24 -7.47 7.41
CA PHE A 484 27.63 -7.15 7.12
C PHE A 484 28.39 -6.74 8.38
N PRO A 485 28.71 -7.69 9.29
CA PRO A 485 29.36 -7.36 10.57
C PRO A 485 30.73 -6.71 10.39
N GLU A 486 31.44 -6.99 9.30
CA GLU A 486 32.71 -6.37 8.95
C GLU A 486 32.62 -4.85 8.78
N LEU A 487 31.50 -4.34 8.27
CA LEU A 487 31.29 -2.90 8.14
C LEU A 487 31.07 -2.22 9.49
N LYS A 488 30.44 -2.92 10.43
CA LYS A 488 30.29 -2.44 11.81
C LYS A 488 31.63 -2.37 12.55
N GLU A 489 32.49 -3.37 12.34
CA GLU A 489 33.84 -3.41 12.94
C GLU A 489 34.75 -2.31 12.39
N GLN A 490 34.58 -1.93 11.12
CA GLN A 490 35.33 -0.84 10.48
C GLN A 490 34.83 0.55 10.88
N SER A 491 33.87 0.65 11.79
CA SER A 491 33.22 1.91 12.21
C SER A 491 32.64 2.72 11.04
N VAL A 492 32.18 2.03 10.00
CA VAL A 492 31.49 2.69 8.90
C VAL A 492 30.16 3.21 9.43
N ASP A 493 30.04 4.52 9.52
CA ASP A 493 28.83 5.18 10.01
C ASP A 493 27.79 5.27 8.87
N CYS A 494 26.99 4.23 8.75
CA CYS A 494 25.87 4.22 7.79
C CYS A 494 24.80 5.27 8.12
N ARG A 495 24.79 5.80 9.36
CA ARG A 495 23.89 6.89 9.77
C ARG A 495 24.31 8.23 9.20
N ALA A 496 25.60 8.42 8.95
CA ALA A 496 26.09 9.58 8.22
C ALA A 496 25.34 9.76 6.88
N GLY A 497 24.85 8.67 6.29
CA GLY A 497 23.98 8.71 5.12
C GLY A 497 22.60 9.33 5.38
N LEU A 498 22.00 9.17 6.57
CA LEU A 498 20.72 9.79 6.94
C LEU A 498 20.90 11.22 7.46
N GLU A 499 22.04 11.51 8.10
CA GLU A 499 22.46 12.86 8.47
C GLU A 499 23.07 13.65 7.28
N PHE A 500 22.89 13.15 6.08
CA PHE A 500 23.40 13.69 4.81
C PHE A 500 23.03 15.13 4.51
N GLU A 501 22.35 15.74 5.41
CA GLU A 501 21.91 17.13 5.32
C GLU A 501 23.07 18.13 5.42
N GLN A 502 24.26 17.71 5.86
CA GLN A 502 25.39 18.62 6.11
C GLN A 502 26.65 18.44 5.25
N GLY A 503 26.73 17.45 4.37
CA GLY A 503 28.01 17.11 3.77
C GLY A 503 28.11 16.57 2.36
N TRP A 504 27.04 16.32 1.64
CA TRP A 504 27.14 15.96 0.22
C TRP A 504 27.00 17.20 -0.68
N SER A 505 28.00 18.04 -0.69
CA SER A 505 28.36 18.64 -1.96
C SER A 505 28.75 17.47 -2.87
N LEU A 506 28.03 17.24 -3.94
CA LEU A 506 28.45 16.41 -5.06
C LEU A 506 29.67 17.09 -5.70
N SER A 507 30.80 17.10 -4.98
CA SER A 507 32.07 17.37 -5.57
C SER A 507 32.43 16.15 -6.42
N ALA A 508 32.23 16.33 -7.72
CA ALA A 508 32.59 15.42 -8.77
C ALA A 508 33.93 14.74 -8.49
N GLY A 509 33.92 13.43 -8.46
CA GLY A 509 35.04 12.56 -8.71
C GLY A 509 34.58 11.57 -9.74
#